data_b1ae534ee5d6d53a071a0e9ff966b7f4
#
_entry.id   b1ae534ee5d6d53a071a0e9ff966b7f4
#
_cell.length_a   1.000
_cell.length_b   1.000
_cell.length_c   1.000
_cell.angle_alpha   90.00
_cell.angle_beta   90.00
_cell.angle_gamma   90.00
#
_symmetry.space_group_name_H-M   'P 1'
#
loop_
_entity.id
_entity.type
_entity.pdbx_description
1 polymer ?
#
loop_
_entity_poly.entity_id
_entity_poly.type
_entity_poly.pdbx_seq_one_letter_code
_entity_poly.pdbx_strand_id
1 'polypeptide(L)'
;MSFISCNGRVIHYRYSNNNSDQTFLFINSLGTDLRIWDEVVNDLKAFGNILLYDKRGHGLSDLAKPKYGLKDYAEETYFLLENLSIKNCTVIGISVGGMIAPILAHRHPERVIKIIVCGAANKIGNSQTWNERIEQVRLNGLKSITESLMKKWFSPSFTEKYPERVAGYKNMVERCDIEGYIQACEAIRDEDITEISKTLKMPTLCIAGSEDQSVPPEGVRTLSQLIKDAKFEIINGSHHMTCIDNKEIFTEMIIDFIK
;
A
#
# COMPACT_ATOMS: atom_id res chain seq x y z
N MET A 1 0.90 0.25 -20.70
CA MET A 1 2.04 0.69 -19.88
C MET A 1 2.17 2.18 -20.11
N SER A 2 2.03 2.98 -19.08
CA SER A 2 2.05 4.44 -19.19
C SER A 2 3.06 5.04 -18.23
N PHE A 3 3.72 6.12 -18.66
CA PHE A 3 4.68 6.86 -17.87
C PHE A 3 4.34 8.34 -17.89
N ILE A 4 4.58 9.02 -16.78
CA ILE A 4 4.39 10.46 -16.66
C ILE A 4 5.56 11.06 -15.88
N SER A 5 5.92 12.31 -16.22
CA SER A 5 6.92 13.04 -15.45
C SER A 5 6.23 13.84 -14.34
N CYS A 6 6.56 13.53 -13.10
CA CYS A 6 6.14 14.28 -11.92
C CYS A 6 7.38 14.93 -11.27
N ASN A 7 7.47 16.25 -11.35
CA ASN A 7 8.61 17.01 -10.80
C ASN A 7 9.99 16.49 -11.28
N GLY A 8 10.09 16.20 -12.60
CA GLY A 8 11.32 15.72 -13.22
C GLY A 8 11.65 14.25 -12.97
N ARG A 9 10.71 13.48 -12.44
CA ARG A 9 10.86 12.02 -12.21
C ARG A 9 9.82 11.27 -13.01
N VAL A 10 10.21 10.12 -13.54
CA VAL A 10 9.31 9.21 -14.26
C VAL A 10 8.54 8.36 -13.27
N ILE A 11 7.22 8.40 -13.35
CA ILE A 11 6.29 7.55 -12.61
C ILE A 11 5.61 6.61 -13.60
N HIS A 12 5.71 5.31 -13.32
CA HIS A 12 4.96 4.28 -14.04
C HIS A 12 3.57 4.14 -13.44
N TYR A 13 2.55 4.14 -14.29
CA TYR A 13 1.17 3.99 -13.84
C TYR A 13 0.32 3.24 -14.87
N ARG A 14 -0.84 2.79 -14.42
CA ARG A 14 -1.95 2.30 -15.27
C ARG A 14 -3.23 3.02 -14.86
N TYR A 15 -3.88 3.66 -15.81
CA TYR A 15 -5.17 4.30 -15.60
C TYR A 15 -6.21 3.70 -16.55
N SER A 16 -7.28 3.14 -16.00
CA SER A 16 -8.44 2.65 -16.73
C SER A 16 -9.60 3.60 -16.51
N ASN A 17 -9.94 4.38 -17.53
CA ASN A 17 -11.10 5.26 -17.52
C ASN A 17 -12.33 4.47 -17.96
N ASN A 18 -13.24 4.20 -17.03
CA ASN A 18 -14.51 3.47 -17.24
C ASN A 18 -15.70 4.42 -17.33
N ASN A 19 -15.47 5.70 -17.65
CA ASN A 19 -16.48 6.77 -17.74
C ASN A 19 -17.31 6.93 -16.45
N SER A 20 -16.63 6.81 -15.30
CA SER A 20 -17.22 6.98 -13.97
C SER A 20 -16.71 8.27 -13.33
N ASP A 21 -17.55 8.90 -12.50
CA ASP A 21 -17.12 10.03 -11.66
C ASP A 21 -16.27 9.56 -10.46
N GLN A 22 -16.31 8.27 -10.16
CA GLN A 22 -15.53 7.67 -9.07
C GLN A 22 -14.22 7.10 -9.59
N THR A 23 -13.12 7.39 -8.88
CA THR A 23 -11.80 6.79 -9.15
C THR A 23 -11.30 6.07 -7.92
N PHE A 24 -10.78 4.85 -8.11
CA PHE A 24 -10.07 4.07 -7.09
C PHE A 24 -8.57 4.18 -7.33
N LEU A 25 -7.87 4.75 -6.37
CA LEU A 25 -6.41 4.85 -6.36
C LEU A 25 -5.83 3.78 -5.45
N PHE A 26 -4.87 3.01 -5.94
CA PHE A 26 -4.23 1.94 -5.18
C PHE A 26 -2.76 2.23 -4.89
N ILE A 27 -2.37 2.08 -3.61
CA ILE A 27 -1.00 2.29 -3.13
C ILE A 27 -0.44 0.98 -2.59
N ASN A 28 0.56 0.45 -3.26
CA ASN A 28 1.15 -0.87 -3.01
C ASN A 28 2.06 -0.92 -1.76
N SER A 29 2.36 -2.15 -1.29
CA SER A 29 3.22 -2.44 -0.14
C SER A 29 4.71 -2.15 -0.42
N LEU A 30 5.55 -2.22 0.61
CA LEU A 30 7.01 -2.16 0.52
C LEU A 30 7.55 -3.34 -0.30
N GLY A 31 8.47 -3.06 -1.21
CA GLY A 31 9.08 -4.09 -2.08
C GLY A 31 8.16 -4.65 -3.16
N THR A 32 6.96 -4.07 -3.35
CA THR A 32 6.01 -4.48 -4.37
C THR A 32 5.70 -3.38 -5.37
N ASP A 33 5.14 -3.74 -6.51
CA ASP A 33 4.69 -2.84 -7.54
C ASP A 33 3.17 -2.96 -7.79
N LEU A 34 2.66 -2.19 -8.73
CA LEU A 34 1.23 -2.08 -9.03
C LEU A 34 0.56 -3.42 -9.39
N ARG A 35 1.32 -4.46 -9.77
CA ARG A 35 0.79 -5.77 -10.16
C ARG A 35 0.15 -6.57 -9.01
N ILE A 36 0.42 -6.21 -7.74
CA ILE A 36 -0.25 -6.86 -6.60
C ILE A 36 -1.77 -6.65 -6.61
N TRP A 37 -2.25 -5.68 -7.37
CA TRP A 37 -3.64 -5.30 -7.45
C TRP A 37 -4.40 -5.90 -8.64
N ASP A 38 -3.71 -6.59 -9.56
CA ASP A 38 -4.27 -7.05 -10.84
C ASP A 38 -5.57 -7.85 -10.70
N GLU A 39 -5.68 -8.68 -9.68
CA GLU A 39 -6.90 -9.49 -9.45
C GLU A 39 -8.02 -8.66 -8.80
N VAL A 40 -7.69 -7.82 -7.84
CA VAL A 40 -8.67 -6.96 -7.14
C VAL A 40 -9.33 -5.97 -8.10
N VAL A 41 -8.54 -5.35 -8.98
CA VAL A 41 -9.07 -4.34 -9.90
C VAL A 41 -10.01 -4.93 -10.95
N ASN A 42 -9.89 -6.22 -11.28
CA ASN A 42 -10.83 -6.87 -12.20
C ASN A 42 -12.27 -6.86 -11.68
N ASP A 43 -12.45 -6.96 -10.38
CA ASP A 43 -13.76 -6.94 -9.75
C ASP A 43 -14.25 -5.50 -9.51
N LEU A 44 -13.34 -4.55 -9.24
CA LEU A 44 -13.68 -3.16 -8.93
C LEU A 44 -13.88 -2.25 -10.14
N LYS A 45 -13.41 -2.63 -11.33
CA LYS A 45 -13.54 -1.82 -12.56
C LYS A 45 -14.99 -1.54 -12.97
N ALA A 46 -15.96 -2.35 -12.51
CA ALA A 46 -17.37 -2.12 -12.74
C ALA A 46 -17.95 -0.97 -11.89
N PHE A 47 -17.24 -0.55 -10.84
CA PHE A 47 -17.68 0.46 -9.88
C PHE A 47 -17.02 1.82 -10.10
N GLY A 48 -15.96 1.92 -10.91
CA GLY A 48 -15.28 3.19 -11.14
C GLY A 48 -14.02 3.07 -12.01
N ASN A 49 -13.36 4.20 -12.20
CA ASN A 49 -12.06 4.26 -12.83
C ASN A 49 -11.00 3.67 -11.91
N ILE A 50 -9.93 3.12 -12.48
CA ILE A 50 -8.85 2.48 -11.70
C ILE A 50 -7.53 3.21 -11.97
N LEU A 51 -6.87 3.67 -10.93
CA LEU A 51 -5.52 4.20 -10.99
C LEU A 51 -4.59 3.36 -10.12
N LEU A 52 -3.63 2.74 -10.78
CA LEU A 52 -2.51 2.01 -10.17
C LEU A 52 -1.22 2.74 -10.50
N TYR A 53 -0.26 2.79 -9.59
CA TYR A 53 1.06 3.34 -9.90
C TYR A 53 2.15 2.63 -9.08
N ASP A 54 3.35 2.68 -9.58
CA ASP A 54 4.54 2.29 -8.83
C ASP A 54 5.05 3.52 -8.06
N LYS A 55 5.06 3.41 -6.73
CA LYS A 55 5.66 4.48 -5.93
C LYS A 55 7.17 4.54 -6.20
N ARG A 56 7.76 5.71 -6.02
CA ARG A 56 9.21 5.92 -6.28
C ARG A 56 10.07 4.83 -5.64
N GLY A 57 11.13 4.44 -6.37
CA GLY A 57 12.03 3.37 -5.96
C GLY A 57 11.44 1.97 -6.02
N HIS A 58 10.25 1.80 -6.65
CA HIS A 58 9.59 0.52 -6.83
C HIS A 58 9.11 0.35 -8.27
N GLY A 59 8.98 -0.90 -8.70
CA GLY A 59 8.50 -1.24 -10.03
C GLY A 59 9.32 -0.57 -11.14
N LEU A 60 8.66 0.20 -12.00
CA LEU A 60 9.27 0.92 -13.12
C LEU A 60 9.33 2.44 -12.89
N SER A 61 9.07 2.91 -11.68
CA SER A 61 9.20 4.32 -11.32
C SER A 61 10.62 4.65 -10.89
N ASP A 62 11.04 5.90 -11.14
CA ASP A 62 12.37 6.38 -10.79
C ASP A 62 12.68 6.27 -9.29
N LEU A 63 13.95 6.02 -9.01
CA LEU A 63 14.52 6.21 -7.69
C LEU A 63 14.69 7.71 -7.41
N ALA A 64 14.23 8.15 -6.25
CA ALA A 64 14.37 9.55 -5.86
C ALA A 64 15.65 9.81 -5.06
N LYS A 65 16.34 10.88 -5.44
CA LYS A 65 17.37 11.54 -4.64
C LYS A 65 16.97 13.03 -4.51
N PRO A 66 17.12 13.67 -3.37
CA PRO A 66 17.65 13.17 -2.10
C PRO A 66 16.67 12.26 -1.33
N LYS A 67 17.09 11.81 -0.12
CA LYS A 67 16.27 11.04 0.84
C LYS A 67 14.88 11.67 1.03
N TYR A 68 13.85 10.84 1.15
CA TYR A 68 12.46 11.27 1.29
C TYR A 68 11.74 10.48 2.38
N GLY A 69 10.66 11.07 2.94
CA GLY A 69 9.77 10.46 3.92
C GLY A 69 8.40 10.08 3.32
N LEU A 70 7.50 9.55 4.15
CA LEU A 70 6.16 9.16 3.67
C LEU A 70 5.33 10.37 3.18
N LYS A 71 5.61 11.57 3.67
CA LYS A 71 5.00 12.82 3.19
C LYS A 71 5.34 13.10 1.73
N ASP A 72 6.56 12.78 1.31
CA ASP A 72 6.98 12.98 -0.09
C ASP A 72 6.30 11.96 -1.03
N TYR A 73 6.04 10.73 -0.56
CA TYR A 73 5.21 9.77 -1.30
C TYR A 73 3.77 10.26 -1.48
N ALA A 74 3.19 10.87 -0.43
CA ALA A 74 1.86 11.44 -0.51
C ALA A 74 1.80 12.62 -1.50
N GLU A 75 2.79 13.53 -1.48
CA GLU A 75 2.89 14.62 -2.46
C GLU A 75 3.06 14.10 -3.89
N GLU A 76 3.87 13.07 -4.10
CA GLU A 76 4.02 12.44 -5.42
C GLU A 76 2.69 11.85 -5.92
N THR A 77 1.93 11.23 -5.01
CA THR A 77 0.59 10.72 -5.31
C THR A 77 -0.37 11.87 -5.69
N TYR A 78 -0.32 12.96 -4.94
CA TYR A 78 -1.09 14.16 -5.26
C TYR A 78 -0.73 14.73 -6.64
N PHE A 79 0.55 14.90 -6.96
CA PHE A 79 0.98 15.35 -8.28
C PHE A 79 0.56 14.41 -9.42
N LEU A 80 0.52 13.10 -9.16
CA LEU A 80 -0.01 12.14 -10.13
C LEU A 80 -1.50 12.39 -10.40
N LEU A 81 -2.32 12.60 -9.36
CA LEU A 81 -3.73 12.94 -9.50
C LEU A 81 -3.92 14.24 -10.28
N GLU A 82 -3.14 15.28 -9.98
CA GLU A 82 -3.17 16.56 -10.70
C GLU A 82 -2.87 16.38 -12.19
N ASN A 83 -1.78 15.70 -12.53
CA ASN A 83 -1.36 15.50 -13.93
C ASN A 83 -2.36 14.67 -14.73
N LEU A 84 -3.09 13.77 -14.07
CA LEU A 84 -4.16 12.97 -14.69
C LEU A 84 -5.53 13.65 -14.63
N SER A 85 -5.61 14.89 -14.10
CA SER A 85 -6.87 15.64 -13.93
C SER A 85 -7.94 14.89 -13.13
N ILE A 86 -7.50 14.04 -12.17
CA ILE A 86 -8.40 13.31 -11.27
C ILE A 86 -8.75 14.22 -10.10
N LYS A 87 -10.00 14.64 -10.03
CA LYS A 87 -10.48 15.62 -9.04
C LYS A 87 -10.50 15.06 -7.63
N ASN A 88 -10.98 13.82 -7.47
CA ASN A 88 -11.04 13.12 -6.19
C ASN A 88 -11.03 11.60 -6.40
N CYS A 89 -10.72 10.85 -5.34
CA CYS A 89 -10.67 9.40 -5.40
C CYS A 89 -10.95 8.74 -4.04
N THR A 90 -11.32 7.46 -4.10
CA THR A 90 -11.21 6.54 -2.97
C THR A 90 -9.80 5.96 -2.98
N VAL A 91 -9.06 6.11 -1.88
CA VAL A 91 -7.69 5.63 -1.77
C VAL A 91 -7.65 4.29 -1.05
N ILE A 92 -7.03 3.30 -1.66
CA ILE A 92 -6.86 1.94 -1.14
C ILE A 92 -5.37 1.69 -0.97
N GLY A 93 -4.91 1.54 0.25
CA GLY A 93 -3.49 1.34 0.54
C GLY A 93 -3.23 0.12 1.42
N ILE A 94 -2.18 -0.63 1.09
CA ILE A 94 -1.72 -1.77 1.91
C ILE A 94 -0.36 -1.48 2.54
N SER A 95 -0.20 -1.81 3.83
CA SER A 95 1.07 -1.67 4.55
C SER A 95 1.58 -0.22 4.51
N VAL A 96 2.77 0.05 3.97
CA VAL A 96 3.25 1.42 3.75
C VAL A 96 2.26 2.26 2.92
N GLY A 97 1.58 1.67 1.95
CA GLY A 97 0.50 2.35 1.21
C GLY A 97 -0.66 2.76 2.10
N GLY A 98 -0.95 1.94 3.13
CA GLY A 98 -1.94 2.26 4.17
C GLY A 98 -1.50 3.36 5.14
N MET A 99 -0.20 3.68 5.24
CA MET A 99 0.29 4.88 5.94
C MET A 99 0.28 6.11 5.02
N ILE A 100 0.58 5.94 3.74
CA ILE A 100 0.59 7.03 2.76
C ILE A 100 -0.83 7.58 2.53
N ALA A 101 -1.85 6.73 2.48
CA ALA A 101 -3.23 7.13 2.23
C ALA A 101 -3.78 8.14 3.27
N PRO A 102 -3.65 7.93 4.59
CA PRO A 102 -3.97 8.93 5.61
C PRO A 102 -3.19 10.24 5.47
N ILE A 103 -1.90 10.18 5.13
CA ILE A 103 -1.08 11.38 4.94
C ILE A 103 -1.59 12.19 3.74
N LEU A 104 -1.89 11.53 2.61
CA LEU A 104 -2.46 12.15 1.43
C LEU A 104 -3.80 12.84 1.78
N ALA A 105 -4.68 12.13 2.48
CA ALA A 105 -5.99 12.65 2.86
C ALA A 105 -5.92 13.82 3.86
N HIS A 106 -4.93 13.83 4.76
CA HIS A 106 -4.70 14.95 5.67
C HIS A 106 -4.20 16.20 4.93
N ARG A 107 -3.28 16.02 3.97
CA ARG A 107 -2.65 17.15 3.25
C ARG A 107 -3.52 17.69 2.12
N HIS A 108 -4.31 16.82 1.48
CA HIS A 108 -5.15 17.12 0.33
C HIS A 108 -6.57 16.57 0.52
N PRO A 109 -7.30 17.02 1.56
CA PRO A 109 -8.61 16.46 1.92
C PRO A 109 -9.66 16.60 0.81
N GLU A 110 -9.52 17.56 -0.09
CA GLU A 110 -10.40 17.74 -1.25
C GLU A 110 -10.21 16.66 -2.33
N ARG A 111 -9.11 15.90 -2.26
CA ARG A 111 -8.77 14.83 -3.21
C ARG A 111 -9.24 13.45 -2.76
N VAL A 112 -9.52 13.26 -1.47
CA VAL A 112 -9.79 11.94 -0.90
C VAL A 112 -11.20 11.90 -0.32
N ILE A 113 -12.06 11.12 -0.95
CA ILE A 113 -13.47 10.98 -0.53
C ILE A 113 -13.69 9.82 0.44
N LYS A 114 -12.91 8.73 0.31
CA LYS A 114 -12.91 7.57 1.22
C LYS A 114 -11.49 7.01 1.33
N ILE A 115 -11.18 6.35 2.44
CA ILE A 115 -9.91 5.65 2.65
C ILE A 115 -10.19 4.19 3.00
N ILE A 116 -9.42 3.28 2.40
CA ILE A 116 -9.35 1.87 2.78
C ILE A 116 -7.90 1.56 3.11
N VAL A 117 -7.65 1.29 4.38
CA VAL A 117 -6.33 0.95 4.92
C VAL A 117 -6.28 -0.54 5.19
N CYS A 118 -5.30 -1.23 4.63
CA CYS A 118 -5.12 -2.65 4.83
C CYS A 118 -3.74 -2.95 5.43
N GLY A 119 -3.68 -3.79 6.46
CA GLY A 119 -2.42 -4.22 7.07
C GLY A 119 -1.47 -3.07 7.41
N ALA A 120 -1.99 -1.95 7.94
CA ALA A 120 -1.19 -0.80 8.35
C ALA A 120 -1.59 -0.32 9.75
N ALA A 121 -0.65 0.32 10.43
CA ALA A 121 -0.82 0.89 11.76
C ALA A 121 -0.38 2.37 11.77
N ASN A 122 -0.70 3.09 12.83
CA ASN A 122 -0.21 4.47 13.02
C ASN A 122 1.33 4.54 13.09
N LYS A 123 1.97 3.46 13.56
CA LYS A 123 3.42 3.22 13.52
C LYS A 123 3.69 1.75 13.24
N ILE A 124 4.52 1.44 12.26
CA ILE A 124 4.86 0.06 11.90
C ILE A 124 6.26 -0.27 12.41
N GLY A 125 6.34 -1.27 13.30
CA GLY A 125 7.60 -1.72 13.89
C GLY A 125 8.25 -0.67 14.78
N ASN A 126 9.56 -0.83 15.01
CA ASN A 126 10.38 0.11 15.78
C ASN A 126 11.72 0.38 15.06
N SER A 127 12.44 1.40 15.53
CA SER A 127 13.69 1.81 14.89
C SER A 127 14.75 0.71 14.84
N GLN A 128 14.83 -0.14 15.86
CA GLN A 128 15.80 -1.24 15.89
C GLN A 128 15.51 -2.26 14.79
N THR A 129 14.29 -2.78 14.71
CA THR A 129 13.92 -3.80 13.71
C THR A 129 14.06 -3.29 12.28
N TRP A 130 13.76 -2.01 12.04
CA TRP A 130 13.97 -1.39 10.73
C TRP A 130 15.44 -1.21 10.39
N ASN A 131 16.27 -0.77 11.35
CA ASN A 131 17.73 -0.65 11.14
C ASN A 131 18.37 -2.00 10.85
N GLU A 132 18.00 -3.05 11.58
CA GLU A 132 18.47 -4.42 11.32
C GLU A 132 18.10 -4.89 9.90
N ARG A 133 16.87 -4.63 9.45
CA ARG A 133 16.42 -4.95 8.08
C ARG A 133 17.19 -4.16 7.03
N ILE A 134 17.38 -2.85 7.24
CA ILE A 134 18.13 -1.98 6.34
C ILE A 134 19.58 -2.49 6.20
N GLU A 135 20.22 -2.80 7.31
CA GLU A 135 21.59 -3.30 7.30
C GLU A 135 21.69 -4.67 6.62
N GLN A 136 20.76 -5.59 6.92
CA GLN A 136 20.70 -6.90 6.27
C GLN A 136 20.57 -6.76 4.76
N VAL A 137 19.67 -5.89 4.28
CA VAL A 137 19.46 -5.66 2.85
C VAL A 137 20.69 -4.99 2.22
N ARG A 138 21.31 -4.03 2.90
CA ARG A 138 22.50 -3.34 2.40
C ARG A 138 23.70 -4.29 2.24
N LEU A 139 23.90 -5.21 3.18
CA LEU A 139 25.03 -6.15 3.16
C LEU A 139 24.79 -7.36 2.26
N ASN A 140 23.54 -7.88 2.23
CA ASN A 140 23.24 -9.19 1.65
C ASN A 140 22.22 -9.14 0.51
N GLY A 141 21.72 -7.94 0.16
CA GLY A 141 20.69 -7.74 -0.85
C GLY A 141 19.30 -8.22 -0.41
N LEU A 142 18.29 -7.93 -1.23
CA LEU A 142 16.89 -8.25 -0.96
C LEU A 142 16.63 -9.76 -0.83
N LYS A 143 17.39 -10.58 -1.53
CA LYS A 143 17.27 -12.04 -1.48
C LYS A 143 17.43 -12.60 -0.06
N SER A 144 18.18 -11.91 0.81
CA SER A 144 18.41 -12.32 2.20
C SER A 144 17.17 -12.27 3.10
N ILE A 145 16.14 -11.51 2.72
CA ILE A 145 14.93 -11.33 3.50
C ILE A 145 13.67 -11.94 2.86
N THR A 146 13.72 -12.30 1.57
CA THR A 146 12.51 -12.65 0.81
C THR A 146 11.80 -13.90 1.31
N GLU A 147 12.54 -14.93 1.75
CA GLU A 147 11.93 -16.14 2.29
C GLU A 147 11.11 -15.87 3.56
N SER A 148 11.63 -15.05 4.45
CA SER A 148 10.92 -14.61 5.66
C SER A 148 9.72 -13.73 5.33
N LEU A 149 9.83 -12.88 4.30
CA LEU A 149 8.70 -12.05 3.87
C LEU A 149 7.57 -12.89 3.32
N MET A 150 7.84 -13.88 2.46
CA MET A 150 6.79 -14.74 1.88
C MET A 150 5.99 -15.47 2.96
N LYS A 151 6.65 -15.97 4.01
CA LYS A 151 6.00 -16.61 5.16
C LYS A 151 5.09 -15.67 5.95
N LYS A 152 5.42 -14.38 6.02
CA LYS A 152 4.60 -13.36 6.67
C LYS A 152 3.48 -12.82 5.78
N TRP A 153 3.66 -12.89 4.47
CA TRP A 153 2.73 -12.31 3.51
C TRP A 153 1.57 -13.24 3.16
N PHE A 154 1.84 -14.53 3.09
CA PHE A 154 0.90 -15.53 2.60
C PHE A 154 0.64 -16.63 3.61
N SER A 155 -0.61 -17.06 3.70
CA SER A 155 -1.01 -18.20 4.50
C SER A 155 -0.36 -19.50 4.00
N PRO A 156 -0.16 -20.51 4.87
CA PRO A 156 0.30 -21.82 4.43
C PRO A 156 -0.56 -22.42 3.34
N SER A 157 -1.88 -22.29 3.45
CA SER A 157 -2.84 -22.79 2.46
C SER A 157 -2.70 -22.11 1.10
N PHE A 158 -2.49 -20.79 1.07
CA PHE A 158 -2.21 -20.07 -0.17
C PHE A 158 -0.89 -20.51 -0.79
N THR A 159 0.15 -20.65 0.02
CA THR A 159 1.49 -21.05 -0.42
C THR A 159 1.48 -22.47 -1.01
N GLU A 160 0.75 -23.39 -0.38
CA GLU A 160 0.60 -24.78 -0.88
C GLU A 160 -0.21 -24.81 -2.18
N LYS A 161 -1.29 -24.03 -2.27
CA LYS A 161 -2.19 -24.03 -3.43
C LYS A 161 -1.60 -23.30 -4.64
N TYR A 162 -0.78 -22.27 -4.42
CA TYR A 162 -0.28 -21.37 -5.48
C TYR A 162 1.23 -21.10 -5.39
N PRO A 163 2.09 -22.15 -5.36
CA PRO A 163 3.53 -21.98 -5.15
C PRO A 163 4.19 -21.11 -6.23
N GLU A 164 3.72 -21.17 -7.48
CA GLU A 164 4.27 -20.36 -8.58
C GLU A 164 3.95 -18.86 -8.40
N ARG A 165 2.78 -18.55 -7.82
CA ARG A 165 2.42 -17.15 -7.50
C ARG A 165 3.30 -16.61 -6.40
N VAL A 166 3.52 -17.39 -5.33
CA VAL A 166 4.44 -17.00 -4.25
C VAL A 166 5.86 -16.79 -4.78
N ALA A 167 6.35 -17.69 -5.67
CA ALA A 167 7.63 -17.51 -6.35
C ALA A 167 7.67 -16.23 -7.21
N GLY A 168 6.56 -15.88 -7.87
CA GLY A 168 6.41 -14.63 -8.62
C GLY A 168 6.53 -13.39 -7.74
N TYR A 169 5.88 -13.37 -6.57
CA TYR A 169 5.98 -12.27 -5.60
C TYR A 169 7.37 -12.20 -4.96
N LYS A 170 8.00 -13.35 -4.70
CA LYS A 170 9.40 -13.41 -4.28
C LYS A 170 10.32 -12.73 -5.31
N ASN A 171 10.17 -13.07 -6.59
CA ASN A 171 10.91 -12.44 -7.68
C ASN A 171 10.64 -10.92 -7.78
N MET A 172 9.41 -10.48 -7.51
CA MET A 172 9.05 -9.05 -7.49
C MET A 172 9.88 -8.31 -6.44
N VAL A 173 9.95 -8.82 -5.22
CA VAL A 173 10.76 -8.23 -4.14
C VAL A 173 12.25 -8.26 -4.48
N GLU A 174 12.77 -9.39 -4.96
CA GLU A 174 14.20 -9.56 -5.25
C GLU A 174 14.70 -8.64 -6.38
N ARG A 175 13.80 -8.19 -7.25
CA ARG A 175 14.09 -7.27 -8.38
C ARG A 175 13.78 -5.81 -8.05
N CYS A 176 13.28 -5.52 -6.85
CA CYS A 176 13.12 -4.13 -6.42
C CYS A 176 14.49 -3.46 -6.32
N ASP A 177 14.55 -2.16 -6.61
CA ASP A 177 15.78 -1.38 -6.38
C ASP A 177 16.15 -1.40 -4.90
N ILE A 178 17.39 -1.75 -4.59
CA ILE A 178 17.89 -1.90 -3.21
C ILE A 178 17.84 -0.57 -2.47
N GLU A 179 18.29 0.52 -3.10
CA GLU A 179 18.27 1.85 -2.48
C GLU A 179 16.84 2.35 -2.31
N GLY A 180 15.95 2.10 -3.29
CA GLY A 180 14.52 2.42 -3.20
C GLY A 180 13.84 1.68 -2.04
N TYR A 181 14.16 0.40 -1.86
CA TYR A 181 13.66 -0.39 -0.74
C TYR A 181 14.18 0.13 0.61
N ILE A 182 15.48 0.42 0.72
CA ILE A 182 16.11 0.95 1.94
C ILE A 182 15.51 2.31 2.31
N GLN A 183 15.39 3.24 1.36
CA GLN A 183 14.79 4.55 1.60
C GLN A 183 13.34 4.45 2.06
N ALA A 184 12.57 3.52 1.50
CA ALA A 184 11.21 3.26 1.97
C ALA A 184 11.17 2.67 3.39
N CYS A 185 12.11 1.79 3.76
CA CYS A 185 12.27 1.31 5.14
C CYS A 185 12.57 2.45 6.11
N GLU A 186 13.48 3.37 5.72
CA GLU A 186 13.81 4.55 6.51
C GLU A 186 12.59 5.47 6.68
N ALA A 187 11.84 5.70 5.61
CA ALA A 187 10.63 6.51 5.64
C ALA A 187 9.56 5.92 6.58
N ILE A 188 9.37 4.59 6.59
CA ILE A 188 8.44 3.90 7.51
C ILE A 188 8.96 3.99 8.95
N ARG A 189 10.25 3.75 9.17
CA ARG A 189 10.90 3.81 10.49
C ARG A 189 10.68 5.16 11.18
N ASP A 190 10.81 6.23 10.40
CA ASP A 190 10.87 7.60 10.89
C ASP A 190 9.48 8.27 10.99
N GLU A 191 8.41 7.63 10.44
CA GLU A 191 7.06 8.21 10.45
C GLU A 191 6.19 7.64 11.58
N ASP A 192 5.33 8.50 12.11
CA ASP A 192 4.23 8.18 13.00
C ASP A 192 3.01 9.02 12.61
N ILE A 193 1.96 8.35 12.15
CA ILE A 193 0.74 9.02 11.65
C ILE A 193 -0.35 9.17 12.71
N THR A 194 -0.03 9.01 14.00
CA THR A 194 -1.01 9.10 15.11
C THR A 194 -1.79 10.42 15.08
N GLU A 195 -1.09 11.54 15.03
CA GLU A 195 -1.74 12.86 15.07
C GLU A 195 -2.48 13.17 13.75
N ILE A 196 -1.93 12.74 12.63
CA ILE A 196 -2.58 12.84 11.31
C ILE A 196 -3.90 12.07 11.32
N SER A 197 -3.92 10.84 11.81
CA SER A 197 -5.09 9.97 11.84
C SER A 197 -6.27 10.58 12.61
N LYS A 198 -6.01 11.29 13.71
CA LYS A 198 -7.04 11.99 14.51
C LYS A 198 -7.74 13.13 13.76
N THR A 199 -7.13 13.65 12.70
CA THR A 199 -7.68 14.77 11.92
C THR A 199 -8.56 14.35 10.76
N LEU A 200 -8.56 13.05 10.40
CA LEU A 200 -9.29 12.54 9.25
C LEU A 200 -10.81 12.59 9.48
N LYS A 201 -11.53 13.00 8.44
CA LYS A 201 -12.99 13.20 8.49
C LYS A 201 -13.76 12.37 7.45
N MET A 202 -13.04 11.83 6.47
CA MET A 202 -13.65 11.00 5.42
C MET A 202 -13.95 9.60 5.93
N PRO A 203 -14.98 8.92 5.39
CA PRO A 203 -15.26 7.53 5.71
C PRO A 203 -14.01 6.68 5.52
N THR A 204 -13.68 5.88 6.54
CA THR A 204 -12.46 5.04 6.56
C THR A 204 -12.81 3.61 6.92
N LEU A 205 -12.25 2.64 6.17
CA LEU A 205 -12.29 1.21 6.46
C LEU A 205 -10.86 0.73 6.73
N CYS A 206 -10.65 0.10 7.87
CA CYS A 206 -9.39 -0.54 8.24
C CYS A 206 -9.55 -2.07 8.20
N ILE A 207 -8.75 -2.76 7.37
CA ILE A 207 -8.82 -4.21 7.17
C ILE A 207 -7.53 -4.85 7.70
N ALA A 208 -7.66 -5.90 8.52
CA ALA A 208 -6.54 -6.69 9.03
C ALA A 208 -6.68 -8.16 8.60
N GLY A 209 -5.55 -8.83 8.35
CA GLY A 209 -5.49 -10.28 8.34
C GLY A 209 -5.33 -10.81 9.76
N SER A 210 -6.10 -11.83 10.18
CA SER A 210 -6.02 -12.35 11.56
C SER A 210 -4.65 -12.93 11.93
N GLU A 211 -3.92 -13.41 10.92
CA GLU A 211 -2.59 -14.05 11.06
C GLU A 211 -1.44 -13.14 10.57
N ASP A 212 -1.70 -11.84 10.38
CA ASP A 212 -0.67 -10.89 9.93
C ASP A 212 0.42 -10.70 10.99
N GLN A 213 1.64 -11.20 10.67
CA GLN A 213 2.83 -11.07 11.49
C GLN A 213 3.69 -9.84 11.14
N SER A 214 3.37 -9.15 10.06
CA SER A 214 4.05 -7.90 9.64
C SER A 214 3.46 -6.69 10.35
N VAL A 215 2.12 -6.62 10.38
CA VAL A 215 1.34 -5.62 11.10
C VAL A 215 0.19 -6.34 11.81
N PRO A 216 0.38 -6.77 13.06
CA PRO A 216 -0.65 -7.50 13.80
C PRO A 216 -2.00 -6.78 13.82
N PRO A 217 -3.13 -7.52 13.85
CA PRO A 217 -4.49 -6.96 13.80
C PRO A 217 -4.73 -5.85 14.82
N GLU A 218 -4.09 -5.93 15.98
CA GLU A 218 -4.21 -4.93 17.05
C GLU A 218 -3.63 -3.56 16.63
N GLY A 219 -2.56 -3.55 15.83
CA GLY A 219 -2.02 -2.31 15.27
C GLY A 219 -3.00 -1.63 14.30
N VAL A 220 -3.68 -2.42 13.46
CA VAL A 220 -4.72 -1.93 12.55
C VAL A 220 -5.95 -1.46 13.31
N ARG A 221 -6.34 -2.18 14.36
CA ARG A 221 -7.43 -1.78 15.28
C ARG A 221 -7.10 -0.46 15.99
N THR A 222 -5.88 -0.31 16.50
CA THR A 222 -5.43 0.95 17.12
C THR A 222 -5.54 2.11 16.14
N LEU A 223 -5.09 1.93 14.89
CA LEU A 223 -5.23 2.95 13.86
C LEU A 223 -6.71 3.32 13.61
N SER A 224 -7.60 2.33 13.52
CA SER A 224 -9.04 2.58 13.33
C SER A 224 -9.66 3.38 14.46
N GLN A 225 -9.23 3.16 15.70
CA GLN A 225 -9.71 3.90 16.89
C GLN A 225 -9.25 5.37 16.93
N LEU A 226 -8.16 5.71 16.24
CA LEU A 226 -7.67 7.07 16.11
C LEU A 226 -8.48 7.89 15.10
N ILE A 227 -9.13 7.23 14.13
CA ILE A 227 -9.86 7.87 13.05
C ILE A 227 -11.35 7.90 13.41
N LYS A 228 -11.94 9.09 13.39
CA LYS A 228 -13.35 9.25 13.73
C LYS A 228 -14.24 8.42 12.80
N ASP A 229 -15.15 7.65 13.39
CA ASP A 229 -16.16 6.82 12.69
C ASP A 229 -15.56 5.77 11.71
N ALA A 230 -14.28 5.42 11.87
CA ALA A 230 -13.67 4.37 11.07
C ALA A 230 -14.25 2.99 11.40
N LYS A 231 -14.48 2.19 10.34
CA LYS A 231 -14.83 0.78 10.46
C LYS A 231 -13.58 -0.06 10.58
N PHE A 232 -13.63 -1.13 11.37
CA PHE A 232 -12.57 -2.11 11.50
C PHE A 232 -13.08 -3.50 11.19
N GLU A 233 -12.42 -4.19 10.25
CA GLU A 233 -12.78 -5.53 9.80
C GLU A 233 -11.56 -6.47 9.83
N ILE A 234 -11.79 -7.76 10.08
CA ILE A 234 -10.76 -8.80 10.10
C ILE A 234 -11.09 -9.86 9.06
N ILE A 235 -10.09 -10.24 8.25
CA ILE A 235 -10.16 -11.41 7.37
C ILE A 235 -9.53 -12.58 8.10
N ASN A 236 -10.35 -13.54 8.51
CA ASN A 236 -9.89 -14.72 9.25
C ASN A 236 -9.00 -15.62 8.39
N GLY A 237 -7.90 -16.12 8.97
CA GLY A 237 -6.92 -16.97 8.30
C GLY A 237 -6.03 -16.24 7.29
N SER A 238 -6.19 -14.94 7.12
CA SER A 238 -5.37 -14.16 6.20
C SER A 238 -4.12 -13.63 6.87
N HIS A 239 -3.03 -13.62 6.10
CA HIS A 239 -1.75 -13.02 6.45
C HIS A 239 -1.69 -11.55 5.95
N HIS A 240 -0.48 -11.01 5.78
CA HIS A 240 -0.27 -9.60 5.47
C HIS A 240 -0.85 -9.15 4.12
N MET A 241 -0.69 -9.95 3.07
CA MET A 241 -1.14 -9.58 1.73
C MET A 241 -2.60 -10.02 1.50
N THR A 242 -3.51 -9.52 2.34
CA THR A 242 -4.94 -9.88 2.32
C THR A 242 -5.59 -9.71 0.94
N CYS A 243 -5.16 -8.71 0.16
CA CYS A 243 -5.63 -8.47 -1.21
C CYS A 243 -5.24 -9.57 -2.22
N ILE A 244 -4.37 -10.49 -1.82
CA ILE A 244 -3.91 -11.63 -2.61
C ILE A 244 -4.29 -12.94 -1.92
N ASP A 245 -4.00 -13.04 -0.63
CA ASP A 245 -4.16 -14.24 0.19
C ASP A 245 -5.65 -14.62 0.35
N ASN A 246 -6.53 -13.62 0.47
CA ASN A 246 -7.98 -13.78 0.57
C ASN A 246 -8.71 -12.72 -0.29
N LYS A 247 -8.38 -12.69 -1.58
CA LYS A 247 -8.83 -11.66 -2.54
C LYS A 247 -10.35 -11.49 -2.56
N GLU A 248 -11.10 -12.59 -2.54
CA GLU A 248 -12.56 -12.58 -2.64
C GLU A 248 -13.17 -11.78 -1.47
N ILE A 249 -12.84 -12.16 -0.22
CA ILE A 249 -13.36 -11.50 0.99
C ILE A 249 -12.90 -10.03 1.04
N PHE A 250 -11.62 -9.79 0.70
CA PHE A 250 -11.07 -8.43 0.64
C PHE A 250 -11.85 -7.54 -0.33
N THR A 251 -12.16 -8.04 -1.52
CA THR A 251 -12.89 -7.31 -2.55
C THR A 251 -14.34 -7.08 -2.16
N GLU A 252 -15.03 -8.06 -1.56
CA GLU A 252 -16.39 -7.94 -1.03
C GLU A 252 -16.47 -6.84 0.02
N MET A 253 -15.57 -6.79 1.00
CA MET A 253 -15.51 -5.73 2.02
C MET A 253 -15.35 -4.33 1.40
N ILE A 254 -14.52 -4.21 0.35
CA ILE A 254 -14.36 -2.94 -0.38
C ILE A 254 -15.68 -2.56 -1.05
N ILE A 255 -16.30 -3.49 -1.80
CA ILE A 255 -17.56 -3.24 -2.54
C ILE A 255 -18.67 -2.81 -1.58
N ASP A 256 -18.79 -3.45 -0.44
CA ASP A 256 -19.82 -3.09 0.56
C ASP A 256 -19.55 -1.73 1.21
N PHE A 257 -18.30 -1.34 1.35
CA PHE A 257 -17.94 -0.03 1.91
C PHE A 257 -18.10 1.13 0.92
N ILE A 258 -17.92 0.89 -0.37
CA ILE A 258 -18.01 1.95 -1.39
C ILE A 258 -19.46 2.24 -1.84
N LYS A 259 -20.36 1.27 -1.72
CA LYS A 259 -21.81 1.46 -1.90
C LYS A 259 -22.41 2.37 -0.83
#